data_26c00d4f120b58ffc3a2089e0f913acc
#
_entry.id   26c00d4f120b58ffc3a2089e0f913acc
#
_cell.length_a   1.000
_cell.length_b   1.000
_cell.length_c   1.000
_cell.angle_alpha   90.00
_cell.angle_beta   90.00
_cell.angle_gamma   90.00
#
_symmetry.space_group_name_H-M   'P 1'
#
loop_
_entity.id
_entity.type
_entity.pdbx_description
1 polymer ?
#
loop_
_entity_poly.entity_id
_entity_poly.type
_entity_poly.pdbx_seq_one_letter_code
_entity_poly.pdbx_strand_id
1 'polypeptide(L)'
;RRRQRQMCIRDRLEGALIRVTAFASLNQQPVDISLAEVVLKDLIPEGRETPVTPERIIAETADYFDISADDLLGTSRAQTLVTARQIAMYLCRELTDLSLPKIGAEFGGKDHTTVMHADRKIRALMGEQRQIFNQVSEITNRIKQY
;
A
#
# COMPACT_ATOMS: atom_id res chain seq x y z
N ARG A 1 2.44 19.61 -2.49
CA ARG A 1 2.55 18.14 -2.62
C ARG A 1 2.28 17.65 -4.04
N ARG A 2 1.30 18.22 -4.75
CA ARG A 2 1.08 17.91 -6.18
C ARG A 2 2.28 18.31 -7.05
N ARG A 3 2.94 19.42 -6.74
CA ARG A 3 4.15 19.86 -7.46
C ARG A 3 5.31 18.88 -7.31
N GLN A 4 5.52 18.32 -6.12
CA GLN A 4 6.57 17.33 -5.89
C GLN A 4 6.30 16.02 -6.63
N ARG A 5 5.06 15.56 -6.69
CA ARG A 5 4.70 14.37 -7.46
C ARG A 5 4.90 14.58 -8.96
N GLN A 6 4.54 15.75 -9.48
CA GLN A 6 4.75 16.07 -10.90
C GLN A 6 6.23 16.20 -11.26
N MET A 7 7.06 16.78 -10.39
CA MET A 7 8.50 16.85 -10.58
C MET A 7 9.14 15.46 -10.56
N CYS A 8 8.77 14.57 -9.66
CA CYS A 8 9.29 13.21 -9.60
C CYS A 8 8.93 12.39 -10.85
N ILE A 9 7.72 12.53 -11.39
CA ILE A 9 7.31 11.87 -12.63
C ILE A 9 8.09 12.41 -13.82
N ARG A 10 8.28 13.72 -13.89
CA ARG A 10 9.04 14.39 -14.94
C ARG A 10 10.49 13.96 -14.94
N ASP A 11 11.14 13.93 -13.78
CA ASP A 11 12.51 13.46 -13.61
C ASP A 11 12.68 12.01 -14.02
N ARG A 12 11.72 11.14 -13.71
CA ARG A 12 11.72 9.75 -14.14
C ARG A 12 11.61 9.60 -15.64
N LEU A 13 10.75 10.36 -16.29
CA LEU A 13 10.58 10.33 -17.73
C LEU A 13 11.83 10.85 -18.46
N GLU A 14 12.45 11.92 -18.00
CA GLU A 14 13.70 12.43 -18.54
C GLU A 14 14.83 11.44 -18.34
N GLY A 15 14.96 10.83 -17.16
CA GLY A 15 15.93 9.79 -16.86
C GLY A 15 15.74 8.55 -17.73
N ALA A 16 14.50 8.14 -18.01
CA ALA A 16 14.19 7.03 -18.89
C ALA A 16 14.62 7.29 -20.33
N LEU A 17 14.37 8.49 -20.86
CA LEU A 17 14.77 8.88 -22.20
C LEU A 17 16.31 8.90 -22.36
N ILE A 18 17.02 9.42 -21.38
CA ILE A 18 18.49 9.44 -21.36
C ILE A 18 19.04 8.00 -21.36
N ARG A 19 18.47 7.09 -20.58
CA ARG A 19 18.89 5.69 -20.54
C ARG A 19 18.63 4.96 -21.86
N VAL A 20 17.49 5.15 -22.47
CA VAL A 20 17.16 4.56 -23.77
C VAL A 20 18.14 5.05 -24.83
N THR A 21 18.42 6.33 -24.88
CA THR A 21 19.38 6.92 -25.83
C THR A 21 20.80 6.40 -25.59
N ALA A 22 21.24 6.34 -24.33
CA ALA A 22 22.57 5.82 -23.98
C ALA A 22 22.72 4.34 -24.34
N PHE A 23 21.70 3.53 -24.06
CA PHE A 23 21.69 2.11 -24.40
C PHE A 23 21.75 1.88 -25.91
N ALA A 24 20.96 2.63 -26.67
CA ALA A 24 20.99 2.58 -28.13
C ALA A 24 22.34 2.97 -28.70
N SER A 25 23.00 3.99 -28.15
CA SER A 25 24.32 4.43 -28.54
C SER A 25 25.40 3.37 -28.26
N LEU A 26 25.32 2.70 -27.10
CA LEU A 26 26.29 1.67 -26.72
C LEU A 26 26.15 0.40 -27.56
N ASN A 27 24.96 0.04 -27.96
CA ASN A 27 24.68 -1.16 -28.74
C ASN A 27 24.60 -0.91 -30.25
N GLN A 28 24.78 0.32 -30.71
CA GLN A 28 24.65 0.73 -32.12
C GLN A 28 23.32 0.31 -32.75
N GLN A 29 22.27 0.26 -31.95
CA GLN A 29 20.90 -0.08 -32.38
C GLN A 29 20.05 1.18 -32.48
N PRO A 30 19.15 1.24 -33.48
CA PRO A 30 18.19 2.34 -33.52
C PRO A 30 17.24 2.27 -32.32
N VAL A 31 16.88 3.43 -31.80
CA VAL A 31 15.88 3.50 -30.74
C VAL A 31 14.54 3.13 -31.33
N ASP A 32 14.00 1.99 -30.95
CA ASP A 32 12.67 1.51 -31.33
C ASP A 32 11.82 1.21 -30.09
N ILE A 33 10.57 0.83 -30.32
CA ILE A 33 9.61 0.52 -29.25
C ILE A 33 10.09 -0.69 -28.45
N SER A 34 10.64 -1.70 -29.10
CA SER A 34 11.15 -2.90 -28.43
C SER A 34 12.31 -2.59 -27.50
N LEU A 35 13.23 -1.72 -27.92
CA LEU A 35 14.35 -1.28 -27.08
C LEU A 35 13.86 -0.46 -25.90
N ALA A 36 12.90 0.45 -26.11
CA ALA A 36 12.30 1.24 -25.07
C ALA A 36 11.59 0.36 -24.02
N GLU A 37 10.87 -0.67 -24.45
CA GLU A 37 10.23 -1.62 -23.55
C GLU A 37 11.24 -2.37 -22.68
N VAL A 38 12.37 -2.80 -23.23
CA VAL A 38 13.41 -3.50 -22.47
C VAL A 38 14.04 -2.58 -21.41
N VAL A 39 14.36 -1.35 -21.79
CA VAL A 39 14.98 -0.38 -20.87
C VAL A 39 14.00 0.11 -19.83
N LEU A 40 12.74 0.35 -20.20
CA LEU A 40 11.71 0.80 -19.30
C LEU A 40 11.26 -0.28 -18.29
N LYS A 41 11.42 -1.56 -18.63
CA LYS A 41 11.19 -2.65 -17.68
C LYS A 41 12.14 -2.59 -16.49
N ASP A 42 13.38 -2.14 -16.69
CA ASP A 42 14.34 -1.96 -15.59
C ASP A 42 14.03 -0.73 -14.74
N LEU A 43 13.33 0.25 -15.30
CA LEU A 43 12.95 1.50 -14.60
C LEU A 43 11.58 1.44 -13.93
N ILE A 44 10.65 0.68 -14.52
CA ILE A 44 9.46 0.29 -13.81
C ILE A 44 9.96 -0.73 -12.79
N PRO A 45 9.95 -0.40 -11.48
CA PRO A 45 10.25 -1.44 -10.53
C PRO A 45 9.36 -2.62 -10.90
N GLU A 46 9.97 -3.77 -11.15
CA GLU A 46 9.25 -5.03 -11.27
C GLU A 46 8.64 -5.43 -9.91
N GLY A 47 8.40 -4.46 -9.08
CA GLY A 47 7.21 -4.55 -8.33
C GLY A 47 6.14 -4.54 -9.37
N ARG A 48 5.92 -5.61 -10.00
CA ARG A 48 4.58 -6.03 -10.09
C ARG A 48 4.02 -5.52 -8.79
N GLU A 49 3.33 -4.39 -8.85
CA GLU A 49 2.48 -4.03 -7.77
C GLU A 49 1.62 -5.26 -7.59
N THR A 50 2.10 -6.18 -6.79
CA THR A 50 1.27 -7.27 -6.31
C THR A 50 0.11 -6.54 -5.71
N PRO A 51 -1.08 -6.64 -6.33
CA PRO A 51 -2.20 -5.85 -5.85
C PRO A 51 -2.29 -6.09 -4.37
N VAL A 52 -2.30 -5.02 -3.60
CA VAL A 52 -2.41 -5.12 -2.15
C VAL A 52 -3.70 -5.86 -1.84
N THR A 53 -3.59 -7.04 -1.25
CA THR A 53 -4.75 -7.87 -0.91
C THR A 53 -5.12 -7.67 0.55
N PRO A 54 -6.40 -7.86 0.92
CA PRO A 54 -6.80 -7.79 2.33
C PRO A 54 -6.04 -8.78 3.20
N GLU A 55 -5.78 -9.98 2.70
CA GLU A 55 -5.02 -11.00 3.42
C GLU A 55 -3.62 -10.51 3.79
N ARG A 56 -2.99 -9.82 2.88
CA ARG A 56 -1.66 -9.26 3.11
C ARG A 56 -1.69 -8.15 4.15
N ILE A 57 -2.67 -7.25 4.08
CA ILE A 57 -2.85 -6.19 5.06
C ILE A 57 -3.07 -6.79 6.45
N ILE A 58 -3.91 -7.80 6.55
CA ILE A 58 -4.17 -8.52 7.81
C ILE A 58 -2.88 -9.17 8.33
N ALA A 59 -2.15 -9.86 7.47
CA ALA A 59 -0.92 -10.55 7.85
C ALA A 59 0.15 -9.57 8.36
N GLU A 60 0.39 -8.47 7.66
CA GLU A 60 1.37 -7.46 8.05
C GLU A 60 0.97 -6.71 9.32
N THR A 61 -0.31 -6.42 9.48
CA THR A 61 -0.83 -5.78 10.70
C THR A 61 -0.70 -6.72 11.90
N ALA A 62 -1.05 -7.99 11.74
CA ALA A 62 -0.91 -9.00 12.79
C ALA A 62 0.56 -9.18 13.18
N ASP A 63 1.45 -9.24 12.22
CA ASP A 63 2.89 -9.36 12.47
C ASP A 63 3.45 -8.14 13.21
N TYR A 64 3.03 -6.94 12.81
CA TYR A 64 3.46 -5.70 13.46
C TYR A 64 3.08 -5.64 14.94
N PHE A 65 1.87 -6.07 15.28
CA PHE A 65 1.36 -6.08 16.66
C PHE A 65 1.68 -7.37 17.42
N ASP A 66 2.37 -8.32 16.80
CA ASP A 66 2.71 -9.62 17.37
C ASP A 66 1.48 -10.39 17.87
N ILE A 67 0.46 -10.44 17.04
CA ILE A 67 -0.79 -11.15 17.29
C ILE A 67 -1.09 -12.12 16.14
N SER A 68 -1.95 -13.12 16.39
CA SER A 68 -2.35 -14.03 15.32
C SER A 68 -3.40 -13.37 14.41
N ALA A 69 -3.41 -13.78 13.14
CA ALA A 69 -4.45 -13.33 12.20
C ALA A 69 -5.85 -13.74 12.68
N ASP A 70 -5.98 -14.90 13.29
CA ASP A 70 -7.26 -15.37 13.85
C ASP A 70 -7.76 -14.46 14.96
N ASP A 71 -6.88 -14.00 15.84
CA ASP A 71 -7.21 -13.03 16.88
C ASP A 71 -7.62 -11.69 16.28
N LEU A 72 -6.92 -11.26 15.25
CA LEU A 72 -7.24 -10.01 14.54
C LEU A 72 -8.62 -10.06 13.91
N LEU A 73 -8.99 -11.19 13.31
CA LEU A 73 -10.29 -11.39 12.66
C LEU A 73 -11.39 -11.78 13.66
N GLY A 74 -11.04 -12.10 14.90
CA GLY A 74 -11.97 -12.54 15.91
C GLY A 74 -12.82 -11.43 16.52
N THR A 75 -13.52 -11.77 17.58
CA THR A 75 -14.44 -10.86 18.28
C THR A 75 -13.89 -10.33 19.60
N SER A 76 -12.62 -10.60 19.90
CA SER A 76 -11.97 -10.12 21.11
C SER A 76 -12.02 -8.60 21.22
N ARG A 77 -12.35 -8.10 22.40
CA ARG A 77 -12.43 -6.68 22.72
C ARG A 77 -11.17 -6.15 23.42
N ALA A 78 -10.09 -6.94 23.47
CA ALA A 78 -8.81 -6.46 23.98
C ALA A 78 -8.38 -5.21 23.22
N GLN A 79 -7.95 -4.18 23.93
CA GLN A 79 -7.67 -2.87 23.36
C GLN A 79 -6.64 -2.94 22.20
N THR A 80 -5.60 -3.72 22.37
CA THR A 80 -4.58 -3.91 21.33
C THR A 80 -5.18 -4.55 20.06
N LEU A 81 -6.01 -5.59 20.23
CA LEU A 81 -6.66 -6.27 19.12
C LEU A 81 -7.67 -5.38 18.41
N VAL A 82 -8.43 -4.58 19.17
CA VAL A 82 -9.39 -3.63 18.60
C VAL A 82 -8.67 -2.57 17.77
N THR A 83 -7.61 -1.98 18.30
CA THR A 83 -6.82 -0.98 17.59
C THR A 83 -6.18 -1.56 16.33
N ALA A 84 -5.58 -2.74 16.41
CA ALA A 84 -4.98 -3.42 15.27
C ALA A 84 -6.02 -3.72 14.18
N ARG A 85 -7.19 -4.19 14.57
CA ARG A 85 -8.31 -4.46 13.66
C ARG A 85 -8.80 -3.19 12.95
N GLN A 86 -8.93 -2.11 13.68
CA GLN A 86 -9.35 -0.83 13.12
C GLN A 86 -8.33 -0.28 12.14
N ILE A 87 -7.04 -0.38 12.46
CA ILE A 87 -5.96 0.01 11.55
C ILE A 87 -5.98 -0.84 10.28
N ALA A 88 -6.17 -2.16 10.40
CA ALA A 88 -6.25 -3.05 9.25
C ALA A 88 -7.45 -2.72 8.35
N MET A 89 -8.62 -2.44 8.92
CA MET A 89 -9.80 -2.01 8.17
C MET A 89 -9.56 -0.69 7.44
N TYR A 90 -8.94 0.28 8.11
CA TYR A 90 -8.55 1.56 7.51
C TYR A 90 -7.61 1.36 6.32
N LEU A 91 -6.59 0.52 6.46
CA LEU A 91 -5.64 0.23 5.39
C LEU A 91 -6.29 -0.51 4.22
N CYS A 92 -7.21 -1.43 4.48
CA CYS A 92 -7.98 -2.08 3.42
C CYS A 92 -8.75 -1.07 2.58
N ARG A 93 -9.33 -0.06 3.22
CA ARG A 93 -10.06 0.99 2.51
C ARG A 93 -9.13 1.91 1.70
N GLU A 94 -7.97 2.26 2.26
CA GLU A 94 -7.03 3.19 1.62
C GLU A 94 -6.18 2.54 0.52
N LEU A 95 -5.81 1.28 0.68
CA LEU A 95 -4.88 0.60 -0.20
C LEU A 95 -5.54 -0.33 -1.22
N THR A 96 -6.83 -0.60 -1.07
CA THR A 96 -7.61 -1.44 -1.97
C THR A 96 -8.86 -0.72 -2.46
N ASP A 97 -9.43 -1.20 -3.55
CA ASP A 97 -10.69 -0.70 -4.09
C ASP A 97 -11.92 -1.45 -3.56
N LEU A 98 -11.75 -2.22 -2.48
CA LEU A 98 -12.82 -3.00 -1.90
C LEU A 98 -13.91 -2.10 -1.31
N SER A 99 -15.16 -2.52 -1.48
CA SER A 99 -16.30 -1.87 -0.84
C SER A 99 -16.31 -2.14 0.67
N LEU A 100 -16.98 -1.28 1.43
CA LEU A 100 -17.10 -1.47 2.88
C LEU A 100 -17.67 -2.83 3.26
N PRO A 101 -18.76 -3.33 2.62
CA PRO A 101 -19.28 -4.67 2.91
C PRO A 101 -18.25 -5.78 2.64
N LYS A 102 -17.46 -5.68 1.58
CA LYS A 102 -16.42 -6.66 1.27
C LYS A 102 -15.30 -6.66 2.30
N ILE A 103 -14.86 -5.49 2.74
CA ILE A 103 -13.89 -5.36 3.83
C ILE A 103 -14.42 -6.01 5.10
N GLY A 104 -15.66 -5.73 5.46
CA GLY A 104 -16.31 -6.36 6.60
C GLY A 104 -16.35 -7.89 6.52
N ALA A 105 -16.62 -8.43 5.34
CA ALA A 105 -16.60 -9.87 5.10
C ALA A 105 -15.21 -10.48 5.32
N GLU A 106 -14.15 -9.79 4.91
CA GLU A 106 -12.77 -10.23 5.12
C GLU A 106 -12.36 -10.23 6.60
N PHE A 107 -13.04 -9.46 7.43
CA PHE A 107 -12.82 -9.37 8.88
C PHE A 107 -13.80 -10.22 9.69
N GLY A 108 -14.19 -11.37 9.17
CA GLY A 108 -15.04 -12.32 9.89
C GLY A 108 -16.53 -12.00 9.81
N GLY A 109 -16.98 -11.38 8.73
CA GLY A 109 -18.40 -11.07 8.51
C GLY A 109 -18.91 -9.87 9.32
N LYS A 110 -18.04 -8.88 9.52
CA LYS A 110 -18.43 -7.64 10.22
C LYS A 110 -19.25 -6.74 9.30
N ASP A 111 -20.13 -5.94 9.91
CA ASP A 111 -20.99 -5.02 9.20
C ASP A 111 -20.17 -3.86 8.57
N HIS A 112 -20.67 -3.33 7.47
CA HIS A 112 -20.07 -2.17 6.80
C HIS A 112 -19.98 -0.94 7.70
N THR A 113 -20.93 -0.77 8.63
CA THR A 113 -20.89 0.32 9.61
C THR A 113 -19.70 0.20 10.55
N THR A 114 -19.32 -1.02 10.94
CA THR A 114 -18.13 -1.27 11.76
C THR A 114 -16.87 -0.83 11.04
N VAL A 115 -16.74 -1.14 9.75
CA VAL A 115 -15.61 -0.71 8.92
C VAL A 115 -15.56 0.81 8.79
N MET A 116 -16.71 1.43 8.57
CA MET A 116 -16.82 2.89 8.46
C MET A 116 -16.41 3.59 9.76
N HIS A 117 -16.85 3.07 10.92
CA HIS A 117 -16.42 3.57 12.22
C HIS A 117 -14.92 3.43 12.45
N ALA A 118 -14.35 2.29 12.06
CA ALA A 118 -12.92 2.04 12.16
C ALA A 118 -12.12 3.05 11.33
N ASP A 119 -12.53 3.29 10.10
CA ASP A 119 -11.91 4.26 9.20
C ASP A 119 -11.93 5.67 9.81
N ARG A 120 -13.08 6.13 10.26
CA ARG A 120 -13.23 7.45 10.89
C ARG A 120 -12.40 7.59 12.15
N LYS A 121 -12.43 6.56 13.01
CA LYS A 121 -11.68 6.57 14.27
C LYS A 121 -10.18 6.63 14.04
N ILE A 122 -9.65 5.84 13.13
CA ILE A 122 -8.22 5.85 12.83
C ILE A 122 -7.79 7.18 12.20
N ARG A 123 -8.59 7.74 11.30
CA ARG A 123 -8.31 9.07 10.74
C ARG A 123 -8.23 10.16 11.81
N ALA A 124 -9.16 10.14 12.76
CA ALA A 124 -9.17 11.07 13.88
C ALA A 124 -7.94 10.86 14.79
N LEU A 125 -7.64 9.61 15.14
CA LEU A 125 -6.50 9.27 15.98
C LEU A 125 -5.15 9.62 15.31
N MET A 126 -5.03 9.47 14.02
CA MET A 126 -3.83 9.87 13.28
C MET A 126 -3.58 11.38 13.37
N GLY A 127 -4.64 12.18 13.44
CA GLY A 127 -4.54 13.62 13.65
C GLY A 127 -4.23 14.01 15.07
N GLU A 128 -4.65 13.22 16.06
CA GLU A 128 -4.51 13.52 17.49
C GLU A 128 -3.27 12.86 18.10
N GLN A 129 -2.93 11.63 17.69
CA GLN A 129 -1.87 10.83 18.28
C GLN A 129 -0.82 10.48 17.24
N ARG A 130 0.36 11.05 17.41
CA ARG A 130 1.50 10.78 16.52
C ARG A 130 1.89 9.30 16.52
N GLN A 131 1.71 8.60 17.63
CA GLN A 131 1.99 7.18 17.75
C GLN A 131 1.16 6.35 16.76
N ILE A 132 -0.13 6.62 16.67
CA ILE A 132 -1.01 5.94 15.72
C ILE A 132 -0.60 6.25 14.27
N PHE A 133 -0.29 7.49 13.98
CA PHE A 133 0.22 7.89 12.66
C PHE A 133 1.49 7.12 12.28
N ASN A 134 2.44 7.00 13.20
CA ASN A 134 3.68 6.26 12.98
C ASN A 134 3.43 4.77 12.76
N GLN A 135 2.53 4.17 13.54
CA GLN A 135 2.15 2.76 13.39
C GLN A 135 1.52 2.49 12.02
N VAL A 136 0.56 3.30 11.61
CA VAL A 136 -0.09 3.18 10.31
C VAL A 136 0.92 3.37 9.17
N SER A 137 1.80 4.36 9.27
CA SER A 137 2.82 4.63 8.28
C SER A 137 3.80 3.47 8.13
N GLU A 138 4.23 2.88 9.24
CA GLU A 138 5.17 1.76 9.24
C GLU A 138 4.54 0.51 8.64
N ILE A 139 3.31 0.17 9.00
CA ILE A 139 2.58 -0.95 8.43
C ILE A 139 2.38 -0.75 6.92
N THR A 140 2.01 0.46 6.51
CA THR A 140 1.84 0.82 5.10
C THR A 140 3.14 0.62 4.33
N ASN A 141 4.27 1.05 4.88
CA ASN A 141 5.58 0.86 4.26
C ASN A 141 5.93 -0.62 4.12
N ARG A 142 5.66 -1.44 5.12
CA ARG A 142 5.86 -2.90 5.06
C ARG A 142 5.04 -3.54 3.94
N ILE A 143 3.79 -3.12 3.78
CA ILE A 143 2.90 -3.62 2.73
C ILE A 143 3.41 -3.24 1.34
N LYS A 144 3.93 -2.02 1.19
CA LYS A 144 4.40 -1.49 -0.10
C LYS A 144 5.83 -1.91 -0.47
N GLN A 145 6.59 -2.50 0.44
CA GLN A 145 8.01 -2.87 0.24
C GLN A 145 8.21 -4.14 -0.59
N TYR A 146 7.35 -4.46 -1.52
CA TYR A 146 7.52 -5.58 -2.44
C TYR A 146 7.17 -5.16 -3.84
#